data_dadbb2c81dfacfb1dae55da81104aaa2
#
_entry.id   dadbb2c81dfacfb1dae55da81104aaa2
#
_cell.length_a   1.000
_cell.length_b   1.000
_cell.length_c   1.000
_cell.angle_alpha   90.00
_cell.angle_beta   90.00
_cell.angle_gamma   90.00
#
_symmetry.space_group_name_H-M   'P 1'
#
loop_
_entity.id
_entity.type
_entity.pdbx_description
1 polymer ?
#
loop_
_entity_poly.entity_id
_entity_poly.type
_entity_poly.pdbx_seq_one_letter_code
_entity_poly.pdbx_strand_id
1 'polypeptide(L)'
;MTEALRPGGWLLLEDADPALQPLICPDESGPAQRLANKLRHGFRALLAESGAELSYGRRLPRLLREAGLTDVRADAYFPVSGPACSALEAATVRQVRDRLVAGGHATPVEIDTHLAHVAAGELDLATSPMISAWGRRPVPSGYGHAGD
;
A
#
# COMPACT_ATOMS: atom_id res chain seq x y z
N MET A 1 -9.20 -20.02 6.06
CA MET A 1 -8.93 -18.89 7.00
C MET A 1 -10.19 -18.50 7.79
N THR A 2 -11.35 -18.30 7.16
CA THR A 2 -12.61 -17.96 7.88
C THR A 2 -13.13 -19.09 8.77
N GLU A 3 -12.85 -20.35 8.45
CA GLU A 3 -13.24 -21.52 9.26
C GLU A 3 -12.55 -21.55 10.63
N ALA A 4 -11.38 -20.97 10.76
CA ALA A 4 -10.65 -20.87 12.02
C ALA A 4 -11.24 -19.84 13.00
N LEU A 5 -12.10 -18.94 12.51
CA LEU A 5 -12.78 -17.98 13.37
C LEU A 5 -13.92 -18.66 14.13
N ARG A 6 -14.08 -18.36 15.42
CA ARG A 6 -15.33 -18.70 16.14
C ARG A 6 -16.53 -17.95 15.56
N PRO A 7 -17.75 -18.47 15.63
CA PRO A 7 -18.96 -17.72 15.27
C PRO A 7 -18.95 -16.34 15.96
N GLY A 8 -19.26 -15.28 15.21
CA GLY A 8 -19.19 -13.90 15.69
C GLY A 8 -17.78 -13.31 15.79
N GLY A 9 -16.73 -14.08 15.50
CA GLY A 9 -15.34 -13.60 15.49
C GLY A 9 -15.05 -12.64 14.34
N TRP A 10 -14.05 -11.77 14.52
CA TRP A 10 -13.61 -10.78 13.55
C TRP A 10 -12.35 -11.23 12.81
N LEU A 11 -12.26 -10.88 11.54
CA LEU A 11 -11.05 -10.93 10.71
C LEU A 11 -10.74 -9.52 10.26
N LEU A 12 -9.50 -9.10 10.45
CA LEU A 12 -8.91 -7.90 9.87
C LEU A 12 -7.81 -8.32 8.91
N LEU A 13 -7.81 -7.74 7.72
CA LEU A 13 -6.75 -7.85 6.72
C LEU A 13 -6.30 -6.46 6.31
N GLU A 14 -4.99 -6.33 6.10
CA GLU A 14 -4.39 -5.08 5.63
C GLU A 14 -3.48 -5.38 4.44
N ASP A 15 -3.57 -4.54 3.42
CA ASP A 15 -2.65 -4.58 2.28
C ASP A 15 -2.52 -3.19 1.65
N ALA A 16 -1.35 -2.94 1.09
CA ALA A 16 -1.09 -1.72 0.35
C ALA A 16 -1.83 -1.71 -0.99
N ASP A 17 -2.20 -0.52 -1.44
CA ASP A 17 -2.74 -0.31 -2.78
C ASP A 17 -1.94 0.76 -3.53
N PRO A 18 -0.77 0.40 -4.09
CA PRO A 18 0.08 1.32 -4.83
C PRO A 18 -0.60 1.95 -6.05
N ALA A 19 -1.67 1.33 -6.57
CA ALA A 19 -2.39 1.86 -7.71
C ALA A 19 -3.36 3.00 -7.35
N LEU A 20 -3.75 3.15 -6.07
CA LEU A 20 -4.55 4.29 -5.60
C LEU A 20 -3.74 5.58 -5.53
N GLN A 21 -2.44 5.47 -5.21
CA GLN A 21 -1.53 6.61 -5.14
C GLN A 21 -0.29 6.33 -6.00
N PRO A 22 -0.33 6.70 -7.28
CA PRO A 22 0.78 6.42 -8.21
C PRO A 22 1.99 7.32 -8.00
N LEU A 23 1.81 8.51 -7.42
CA LEU A 23 2.87 9.49 -7.20
C LEU A 23 3.38 9.42 -5.76
N ILE A 24 4.71 9.52 -5.60
CA ILE A 24 5.28 9.62 -4.25
C ILE A 24 5.27 11.05 -3.74
N CYS A 25 5.34 12.05 -4.64
CA CYS A 25 5.08 13.45 -4.35
C CYS A 25 3.73 13.80 -4.96
N PRO A 26 2.63 13.87 -4.17
CA PRO A 26 1.29 14.18 -4.69
C PRO A 26 1.21 15.57 -5.33
N ASP A 27 1.95 16.55 -4.78
CA ASP A 27 2.13 17.87 -5.38
C ASP A 27 3.45 17.91 -6.18
N GLU A 28 3.34 17.81 -7.50
CA GLU A 28 4.46 17.82 -8.42
C GLU A 28 4.87 19.25 -8.80
N SER A 29 5.21 20.07 -7.81
CA SER A 29 5.46 21.51 -7.95
C SER A 29 6.82 21.85 -8.62
N GLY A 30 7.79 20.94 -8.64
CA GLY A 30 9.14 21.23 -9.12
C GLY A 30 9.92 20.05 -9.69
N PRO A 31 11.19 20.30 -10.12
CA PRO A 31 12.05 19.25 -10.70
C PRO A 31 12.34 18.10 -9.73
N ALA A 32 12.54 18.39 -8.45
CA ALA A 32 12.81 17.37 -7.42
C ALA A 32 11.61 16.42 -7.23
N GLN A 33 10.38 16.95 -7.21
CA GLN A 33 9.16 16.17 -7.12
C GLN A 33 8.94 15.32 -8.37
N ARG A 34 9.20 15.88 -9.57
CA ARG A 34 9.14 15.11 -10.84
C ARG A 34 10.14 13.97 -10.85
N LEU A 35 11.36 14.20 -10.36
CA LEU A 35 12.37 13.16 -10.26
C LEU A 35 11.94 12.05 -9.30
N ALA A 36 11.42 12.40 -8.13
CA ALA A 36 10.88 11.44 -7.16
C ALA A 36 9.75 10.60 -7.79
N ASN A 37 8.82 11.22 -8.50
CA ASN A 37 7.72 10.55 -9.18
C ASN A 37 8.20 9.65 -10.33
N LYS A 38 9.25 10.05 -11.07
CA LYS A 38 9.90 9.19 -12.07
C LYS A 38 10.44 7.91 -11.44
N LEU A 39 11.17 8.00 -10.31
CA LEU A 39 11.70 6.83 -9.63
C LEU A 39 10.56 5.94 -9.08
N ARG A 40 9.51 6.53 -8.54
CA ARG A 40 8.33 5.79 -8.09
C ARG A 40 7.66 5.05 -9.24
N HIS A 41 7.57 5.66 -10.41
CA HIS A 41 7.03 4.99 -11.60
C HIS A 41 7.88 3.77 -11.98
N GLY A 42 9.20 3.91 -12.01
CA GLY A 42 10.12 2.79 -12.23
C GLY A 42 9.98 1.68 -11.20
N PHE A 43 9.90 2.01 -9.92
CA PHE A 43 9.69 1.04 -8.85
C PHE A 43 8.38 0.26 -9.03
N ARG A 44 7.29 0.93 -9.41
CA ARG A 44 5.99 0.26 -9.66
C ARG A 44 6.07 -0.66 -10.89
N ALA A 45 6.81 -0.28 -11.93
CA ALA A 45 7.06 -1.16 -13.08
C ALA A 45 7.80 -2.44 -12.63
N LEU A 46 8.84 -2.31 -11.81
CA LEU A 46 9.57 -3.47 -11.25
C LEU A 46 8.67 -4.37 -10.39
N LEU A 47 7.74 -3.81 -9.63
CA LEU A 47 6.76 -4.59 -8.86
C LEU A 47 5.82 -5.36 -9.80
N ALA A 48 5.29 -4.70 -10.84
CA ALA A 48 4.41 -5.33 -11.82
C ALA A 48 5.12 -6.46 -12.59
N GLU A 49 6.38 -6.25 -12.99
CA GLU A 49 7.21 -7.27 -13.64
C GLU A 49 7.46 -8.49 -12.73
N SER A 50 7.53 -8.29 -11.41
CA SER A 50 7.64 -9.38 -10.44
C SER A 50 6.32 -10.12 -10.16
N GLY A 51 5.23 -9.73 -10.83
CA GLY A 51 3.90 -10.33 -10.67
C GLY A 51 3.11 -9.78 -9.48
N ALA A 52 3.56 -8.69 -8.84
CA ALA A 52 2.81 -8.08 -7.75
C ALA A 52 1.51 -7.44 -8.25
N GLU A 53 0.40 -7.71 -7.55
CA GLU A 53 -0.89 -7.07 -7.84
C GLU A 53 -0.97 -5.72 -7.13
N LEU A 54 -0.75 -4.64 -7.88
CA LEU A 54 -0.65 -3.27 -7.34
C LEU A 54 -1.99 -2.71 -6.83
N SER A 55 -3.11 -3.38 -7.09
CA SER A 55 -4.46 -2.97 -6.69
C SER A 55 -5.14 -3.96 -5.76
N TYR A 56 -4.37 -4.77 -5.04
CA TYR A 56 -4.92 -5.84 -4.21
C TYR A 56 -5.68 -5.29 -3.00
N GLY A 57 -5.17 -4.25 -2.35
CA GLY A 57 -5.77 -3.66 -1.15
C GLY A 57 -7.25 -3.30 -1.32
N ARG A 58 -7.62 -2.64 -2.43
CA ARG A 58 -9.02 -2.27 -2.72
C ARG A 58 -9.95 -3.46 -2.91
N ARG A 59 -9.43 -4.66 -3.14
CA ARG A 59 -10.21 -5.88 -3.31
C ARG A 59 -10.62 -6.53 -1.98
N LEU A 60 -9.91 -6.22 -0.89
CA LEU A 60 -10.11 -6.85 0.41
C LEU A 60 -11.58 -6.85 0.87
N PRO A 61 -12.36 -5.73 0.79
CA PRO A 61 -13.76 -5.76 1.21
C PRO A 61 -14.62 -6.75 0.42
N ARG A 62 -14.39 -6.86 -0.90
CA ARG A 62 -15.10 -7.82 -1.75
C ARG A 62 -14.69 -9.25 -1.39
N LEU A 63 -13.40 -9.52 -1.24
CA LEU A 63 -12.88 -10.84 -0.89
C LEU A 63 -13.40 -11.31 0.47
N LEU A 64 -13.52 -10.42 1.46
CA LEU A 64 -14.10 -10.77 2.76
C LEU A 64 -15.58 -11.16 2.64
N ARG A 65 -16.38 -10.45 1.81
CA ARG A 65 -17.78 -10.82 1.54
C ARG A 65 -17.88 -12.16 0.81
N GLU A 66 -17.04 -12.38 -0.21
CA GLU A 66 -16.97 -13.66 -0.95
C GLU A 66 -16.56 -14.83 -0.04
N ALA A 67 -15.74 -14.54 0.98
CA ALA A 67 -15.38 -15.50 2.01
C ALA A 67 -16.48 -15.76 3.06
N GLY A 68 -17.67 -15.16 2.89
CA GLY A 68 -18.85 -15.37 3.75
C GLY A 68 -18.85 -14.52 5.03
N LEU A 69 -18.04 -13.48 5.14
CA LEU A 69 -18.09 -12.56 6.27
C LEU A 69 -19.20 -11.51 6.09
N THR A 70 -19.80 -11.12 7.20
CA THR A 70 -20.82 -10.06 7.31
C THR A 70 -20.22 -8.82 7.98
N ASP A 71 -20.97 -7.72 8.03
CA ASP A 71 -20.53 -6.45 8.63
C ASP A 71 -19.19 -5.95 8.07
N VAL A 72 -18.94 -6.23 6.78
CA VAL A 72 -17.67 -5.90 6.13
C VAL A 72 -17.55 -4.40 5.97
N ARG A 73 -16.47 -3.85 6.52
CA ARG A 73 -16.07 -2.44 6.43
C ARG A 73 -14.60 -2.36 6.02
N ALA A 74 -14.20 -1.18 5.56
CA ALA A 74 -12.82 -0.88 5.27
C ALA A 74 -12.57 0.62 5.43
N ASP A 75 -11.33 0.96 5.73
CA ASP A 75 -10.78 2.31 5.64
C ASP A 75 -9.40 2.29 4.98
N ALA A 76 -8.82 3.47 4.79
CA ALA A 76 -7.49 3.62 4.24
C ALA A 76 -6.66 4.57 5.09
N TYR A 77 -5.47 4.14 5.47
CA TYR A 77 -4.45 5.00 6.04
C TYR A 77 -3.48 5.45 4.95
N PHE A 78 -3.44 6.75 4.72
CA PHE A 78 -2.61 7.36 3.68
C PHE A 78 -1.68 8.41 4.29
N PRO A 79 -0.48 8.03 4.76
CA PRO A 79 0.49 8.97 5.31
C PRO A 79 1.12 9.82 4.21
N VAL A 80 1.13 11.11 4.43
CA VAL A 80 1.81 12.12 3.60
C VAL A 80 2.73 12.91 4.51
N SER A 81 3.97 13.08 4.08
CA SER A 81 5.05 13.77 4.81
C SER A 81 5.40 13.12 6.15
N GLY A 82 6.61 13.27 6.55
CA GLY A 82 7.10 12.80 7.83
C GLY A 82 8.31 11.88 7.74
N PRO A 83 9.02 11.68 8.87
CA PRO A 83 10.30 10.95 8.90
C PRO A 83 10.18 9.51 8.44
N ALA A 84 9.06 8.84 8.72
CA ALA A 84 8.82 7.46 8.32
C ALA A 84 8.69 7.32 6.80
N CYS A 85 8.04 8.28 6.12
CA CYS A 85 7.93 8.29 4.66
C CYS A 85 9.30 8.44 4.01
N SER A 86 10.12 9.39 4.49
CA SER A 86 11.47 9.63 4.00
C SER A 86 12.39 8.42 4.23
N ALA A 87 12.33 7.82 5.40
CA ALA A 87 13.13 6.63 5.73
C ALA A 87 12.75 5.44 4.83
N LEU A 88 11.46 5.20 4.63
CA LEU A 88 10.96 4.12 3.77
C LEU A 88 11.36 4.35 2.32
N GLU A 89 11.21 5.56 1.79
CA GLU A 89 11.59 5.89 0.42
C GLU A 89 13.09 5.69 0.20
N ALA A 90 13.93 6.23 1.08
CA ALA A 90 15.36 6.08 0.97
C ALA A 90 15.81 4.61 1.01
N ALA A 91 15.21 3.79 1.89
CA ALA A 91 15.48 2.36 1.97
C ALA A 91 15.05 1.63 0.70
N THR A 92 13.84 1.91 0.22
CA THR A 92 13.27 1.30 -1.00
C THR A 92 14.15 1.60 -2.22
N VAL A 93 14.48 2.87 -2.45
CA VAL A 93 15.27 3.28 -3.62
C VAL A 93 16.67 2.66 -3.57
N ARG A 94 17.33 2.60 -2.40
CA ARG A 94 18.61 1.93 -2.25
C ARG A 94 18.53 0.44 -2.57
N GLN A 95 17.48 -0.23 -2.09
CA GLN A 95 17.30 -1.67 -2.30
C GLN A 95 17.08 -2.03 -3.77
N VAL A 96 16.37 -1.18 -4.53
CA VAL A 96 16.04 -1.46 -5.94
C VAL A 96 16.93 -0.74 -6.93
N ARG A 97 17.98 -0.04 -6.46
CA ARG A 97 18.90 0.80 -7.26
C ARG A 97 19.34 0.13 -8.55
N ASP A 98 19.95 -1.04 -8.43
CA ASP A 98 20.54 -1.75 -9.58
C ASP A 98 19.46 -2.18 -10.58
N ARG A 99 18.29 -2.56 -10.10
CA ARG A 99 17.15 -2.92 -10.94
C ARG A 99 16.58 -1.72 -11.67
N LEU A 100 16.48 -0.55 -11.03
CA LEU A 100 16.05 0.70 -11.67
C LEU A 100 16.99 1.11 -12.79
N VAL A 101 18.30 0.97 -12.58
CA VAL A 101 19.32 1.29 -13.60
C VAL A 101 19.27 0.26 -14.73
N ALA A 102 19.28 -1.01 -14.43
CA ALA A 102 19.24 -2.09 -15.42
C ALA A 102 17.98 -2.05 -16.29
N GLY A 103 16.83 -1.70 -15.70
CA GLY A 103 15.57 -1.52 -16.39
C GLY A 103 15.42 -0.20 -17.16
N GLY A 104 16.42 0.69 -17.10
CA GLY A 104 16.39 1.99 -17.77
C GLY A 104 15.39 2.98 -17.17
N HIS A 105 14.91 2.73 -15.93
CA HIS A 105 13.95 3.59 -15.26
C HIS A 105 14.59 4.84 -14.65
N ALA A 106 15.89 4.74 -14.27
CA ALA A 106 16.66 5.85 -13.74
C ALA A 106 18.15 5.65 -14.00
N THR A 107 18.90 6.76 -14.03
CA THR A 107 20.36 6.74 -14.03
C THR A 107 20.90 6.74 -12.60
N PRO A 108 22.17 6.30 -12.37
CA PRO A 108 22.81 6.40 -11.06
C PRO A 108 22.79 7.82 -10.48
N VAL A 109 23.02 8.83 -11.32
CA VAL A 109 23.02 10.24 -10.92
C VAL A 109 21.65 10.70 -10.46
N GLU A 110 20.59 10.32 -11.17
CA GLU A 110 19.20 10.63 -10.76
C GLU A 110 18.85 10.02 -9.42
N ILE A 111 19.28 8.78 -9.16
CA ILE A 111 19.05 8.11 -7.88
C ILE A 111 19.80 8.84 -6.76
N ASP A 112 21.06 9.19 -6.95
CA ASP A 112 21.84 9.90 -5.94
C ASP A 112 21.27 11.29 -5.66
N THR A 113 20.83 12.00 -6.70
CA THR A 113 20.16 13.32 -6.58
C THR A 113 18.87 13.20 -5.78
N HIS A 114 18.03 12.21 -6.09
CA HIS A 114 16.79 11.98 -5.35
C HIS A 114 17.06 11.66 -3.87
N LEU A 115 18.02 10.78 -3.58
CA LEU A 115 18.39 10.46 -2.20
C LEU A 115 18.91 11.66 -1.42
N ALA A 116 19.60 12.59 -2.08
CA ALA A 116 20.03 13.86 -1.47
C ALA A 116 18.82 14.75 -1.12
N HIS A 117 17.84 14.90 -2.02
CA HIS A 117 16.60 15.64 -1.72
C HIS A 117 15.80 15.01 -0.56
N VAL A 118 15.72 13.68 -0.51
CA VAL A 118 15.07 12.96 0.61
C VAL A 118 15.81 13.24 1.92
N ALA A 119 17.14 13.18 1.92
CA ALA A 119 17.95 13.44 3.11
C ALA A 119 17.87 14.90 3.58
N ALA A 120 17.71 15.85 2.67
CA ALA A 120 17.55 17.26 2.96
C ALA A 120 16.12 17.61 3.49
N GLY A 121 15.16 16.68 3.39
CA GLY A 121 13.78 16.92 3.81
C GLY A 121 13.00 17.87 2.89
N GLU A 122 13.38 17.96 1.62
CA GLU A 122 12.82 18.89 0.63
C GLU A 122 11.55 18.39 -0.06
N LEU A 123 11.11 17.16 0.28
CA LEU A 123 10.02 16.47 -0.42
C LEU A 123 8.90 16.09 0.55
N ASP A 124 7.67 16.45 0.18
CA ASP A 124 6.46 15.92 0.79
C ASP A 124 6.13 14.54 0.18
N LEU A 125 6.69 13.53 0.81
CA LEU A 125 6.58 12.15 0.33
C LEU A 125 5.31 11.47 0.87
N ALA A 126 4.62 10.75 0.00
CA ALA A 126 3.47 9.92 0.36
C ALA A 126 3.80 8.43 0.18
N THR A 127 3.38 7.60 1.12
CA THR A 127 3.45 6.15 0.92
C THR A 127 2.23 5.64 0.14
N SER A 128 2.26 4.38 -0.28
CA SER A 128 1.06 3.74 -0.81
C SER A 128 -0.02 3.69 0.28
N PRO A 129 -1.30 3.96 -0.05
CA PRO A 129 -2.38 3.77 0.91
C PRO A 129 -2.41 2.34 1.42
N MET A 130 -2.50 2.18 2.74
CA MET A 130 -2.74 0.91 3.40
C MET A 130 -4.24 0.74 3.58
N ILE A 131 -4.82 -0.26 2.95
CA ILE A 131 -6.24 -0.58 3.08
C ILE A 131 -6.40 -1.59 4.20
N SER A 132 -7.13 -1.20 5.23
CA SER A 132 -7.56 -2.08 6.31
C SER A 132 -9.01 -2.48 6.06
N ALA A 133 -9.29 -3.77 5.91
CA ALA A 133 -10.63 -4.29 5.73
C ALA A 133 -10.94 -5.35 6.80
N TRP A 134 -12.12 -5.29 7.38
CA TRP A 134 -12.55 -6.23 8.41
C TRP A 134 -13.96 -6.70 8.21
N GLY A 135 -14.28 -7.86 8.76
CA GLY A 135 -15.60 -8.45 8.71
C GLY A 135 -15.78 -9.48 9.81
N ARG A 136 -17.04 -9.87 10.03
CA ARG A 136 -17.45 -10.76 11.11
C ARG A 136 -17.92 -12.09 10.55
N ARG A 137 -17.49 -13.21 11.19
CA ARG A 137 -18.07 -14.51 10.88
C ARG A 137 -19.53 -14.55 11.36
N PRO A 138 -20.49 -14.93 10.51
CA PRO A 138 -21.89 -15.05 10.92
C PRO A 138 -22.06 -15.98 12.11
N VAL A 139 -23.00 -15.67 12.98
CA VAL A 139 -23.49 -16.59 14.00
C VAL A 139 -24.57 -17.46 13.34
N PRO A 140 -24.48 -18.80 13.39
CA PRO A 140 -25.53 -19.65 12.85
C PRO A 140 -26.89 -19.27 13.44
N SER A 141 -27.90 -19.11 12.58
CA SER A 141 -29.28 -18.86 12.97
C SER A 141 -29.86 -20.13 13.62
N GLY A 142 -29.54 -20.36 14.88
CA GLY A 142 -29.96 -21.60 15.57
C GLY A 142 -29.93 -21.52 17.09
N TYR A 143 -29.48 -20.40 17.65
CA TYR A 143 -29.63 -20.10 19.07
C TYR A 143 -30.70 -19.00 19.24
N GLY A 144 -31.87 -19.21 18.61
CA GLY A 144 -33.07 -18.52 18.97
C GLY A 144 -33.50 -19.08 20.32
N HIS A 145 -33.74 -18.19 21.28
CA HIS A 145 -34.35 -18.41 22.57
C HIS A 145 -35.27 -19.63 22.58
N ALA A 146 -34.87 -20.70 23.27
CA ALA A 146 -35.85 -21.51 23.98
C ALA A 146 -36.32 -20.58 25.11
N GLY A 147 -37.48 -20.03 24.90
CA GLY A 147 -38.11 -19.14 25.84
C GLY A 147 -38.55 -19.85 27.09
N ASP A 148 -38.72 -19.12 28.09
CA ASP A 148 -39.82 -19.23 29.05
C ASP A 148 -40.46 -17.86 29.21
#